data_51f1903e8a0edf4eb08ac6a6b23da106
#
_entry.id   51f1903e8a0edf4eb08ac6a6b23da106
#
_cell.length_a   1.000
_cell.length_b   1.000
_cell.length_c   1.000
_cell.angle_alpha   90.00
_cell.angle_beta   90.00
_cell.angle_gamma   90.00
#
_symmetry.space_group_name_H-M   'P 1'
#
loop_
_entity.id
_entity.type
_entity.pdbx_description
1 polymer ?
#
loop_
_entity_poly.entity_id
_entity_poly.type
_entity_poly.pdbx_seq_one_letter_code
_entity_poly.pdbx_strand_id
1 'polypeptide(L)'
;VVLATGGIGKSFKVSSNSWEYTGDGHALALRAGATLINMEFIQFHPTGMVWPPSVKGILVTEGVRGDGGVLKNSEGRRFMFDYIPAVFKGQYAETEEEADQWLKDNDSARRTPDLLPRDEVARAINSEVKAGRGTPHGGVYLDIASRIPTEEIKKRLPSMYHQFMELAEVDITKDEMEVGPTCHYVMGGIEVDPDTGAARTPGLFAAGECSGGMHGSNRLGGNSLSDLLVFGRRAGLGAAQYVKALPARPAVSDEALATAAREALEPFDEHPGAENPYTLHTELQQSMNDLVGIIRTKAEIEQALLKLDELKRRMHNITVEGHRQFNPGWHLAVDMRNMLLVSECVAQAALARTESRGGHTRDDFPEMDADWRNTLLVCRAGGGDPIVPNVTVTPEHQVAMPPELQACFELSELEKYYTDRELATHPEWSK
;
A
#
# COMPACT_ATOMS: atom_id res chain seq x y z
N VAL A 1 -19.65 16.09 -3.35
CA VAL A 1 -19.22 14.74 -3.76
C VAL A 1 -18.44 14.11 -2.61
N VAL A 2 -18.66 12.80 -2.31
CA VAL A 2 -17.84 12.03 -1.35
C VAL A 2 -17.12 10.94 -2.14
N LEU A 3 -15.80 10.91 -2.07
CA LEU A 3 -14.97 9.85 -2.66
C LEU A 3 -14.66 8.78 -1.59
N ALA A 4 -14.97 7.53 -1.92
CA ALA A 4 -14.72 6.35 -1.08
C ALA A 4 -14.31 5.16 -1.98
N THR A 5 -13.37 5.40 -2.89
CA THR A 5 -13.05 4.53 -4.03
C THR A 5 -11.97 3.48 -3.72
N GLY A 6 -11.52 3.39 -2.47
CA GLY A 6 -10.41 2.50 -2.12
C GLY A 6 -9.05 3.01 -2.60
N GLY A 7 -8.08 2.11 -2.69
CA GLY A 7 -6.68 2.43 -2.94
C GLY A 7 -6.23 2.30 -4.40
N ILE A 8 -4.93 1.97 -4.56
CA ILE A 8 -4.21 2.01 -5.85
C ILE A 8 -3.50 0.69 -6.21
N GLY A 9 -3.79 -0.40 -5.48
CA GLY A 9 -2.97 -1.62 -5.53
C GLY A 9 -2.90 -2.31 -6.88
N LYS A 10 -3.80 -2.01 -7.83
CA LYS A 10 -3.77 -2.56 -9.19
C LYS A 10 -2.70 -1.93 -10.10
N SER A 11 -2.06 -0.86 -9.66
CA SER A 11 -0.82 -0.38 -10.27
C SER A 11 0.39 -1.30 -10.02
N PHE A 12 0.29 -2.27 -9.10
CA PHE A 12 1.33 -3.25 -8.79
C PHE A 12 0.98 -4.64 -9.30
N LYS A 13 1.99 -5.41 -9.71
CA LYS A 13 1.80 -6.74 -10.30
C LYS A 13 1.27 -7.77 -9.30
N VAL A 14 1.74 -7.70 -8.05
CA VAL A 14 1.32 -8.59 -6.97
C VAL A 14 0.55 -7.77 -5.96
N SER A 15 -0.77 -7.95 -5.90
CA SER A 15 -1.67 -7.16 -5.07
C SER A 15 -2.76 -8.03 -4.45
N SER A 16 -3.05 -7.78 -3.17
CA SER A 16 -4.18 -8.38 -2.46
C SER A 16 -5.50 -7.63 -2.67
N ASN A 17 -5.46 -6.52 -3.42
CA ASN A 17 -6.62 -5.67 -3.65
C ASN A 17 -7.52 -6.21 -4.77
N SER A 18 -8.81 -5.87 -4.73
CA SER A 18 -9.76 -6.15 -5.78
C SER A 18 -9.47 -5.36 -7.08
N TRP A 19 -10.19 -5.67 -8.15
CA TRP A 19 -9.94 -5.06 -9.46
C TRP A 19 -10.24 -3.56 -9.52
N GLU A 20 -11.06 -3.05 -8.61
CA GLU A 20 -11.48 -1.64 -8.53
C GLU A 20 -10.45 -0.72 -7.85
N TYR A 21 -9.34 -1.25 -7.36
CA TYR A 21 -8.29 -0.46 -6.68
C TYR A 21 -7.32 0.17 -7.69
N THR A 22 -7.87 1.00 -8.57
CA THR A 22 -7.20 1.62 -9.72
C THR A 22 -6.84 3.09 -9.51
N GLY A 23 -7.11 3.64 -8.31
CA GLY A 23 -6.74 5.02 -7.96
C GLY A 23 -7.71 6.07 -8.49
N ASP A 24 -8.92 5.70 -8.84
CA ASP A 24 -9.90 6.59 -9.48
C ASP A 24 -10.19 7.84 -8.65
N GLY A 25 -10.49 7.66 -7.35
CA GLY A 25 -10.76 8.80 -6.47
C GLY A 25 -9.56 9.73 -6.31
N HIS A 26 -8.36 9.18 -6.21
CA HIS A 26 -7.12 9.96 -6.14
C HIS A 26 -6.94 10.81 -7.41
N ALA A 27 -7.08 10.18 -8.58
CA ALA A 27 -6.91 10.85 -9.86
C ALA A 27 -8.01 11.90 -10.11
N LEU A 28 -9.26 11.58 -9.79
CA LEU A 28 -10.39 12.51 -9.90
C LEU A 28 -10.19 13.74 -8.99
N ALA A 29 -9.77 13.52 -7.74
CA ALA A 29 -9.48 14.61 -6.79
C ALA A 29 -8.36 15.51 -7.29
N LEU A 30 -7.26 14.90 -7.77
CA LEU A 30 -6.12 15.65 -8.29
C LEU A 30 -6.49 16.52 -9.50
N ARG A 31 -7.24 15.94 -10.49
CA ARG A 31 -7.79 16.69 -11.64
C ARG A 31 -8.77 17.79 -11.23
N ALA A 32 -9.48 17.61 -10.12
CA ALA A 32 -10.37 18.63 -9.56
C ALA A 32 -9.63 19.71 -8.73
N GLY A 33 -8.28 19.69 -8.69
CA GLY A 33 -7.47 20.66 -7.97
C GLY A 33 -7.28 20.38 -6.47
N ALA A 34 -7.67 19.20 -5.99
CA ALA A 34 -7.31 18.74 -4.65
C ALA A 34 -5.85 18.25 -4.61
N THR A 35 -5.33 18.08 -3.43
CA THR A 35 -3.97 17.60 -3.16
C THR A 35 -3.98 16.16 -2.65
N LEU A 36 -2.92 15.40 -2.97
CA LEU A 36 -2.66 14.11 -2.35
C LEU A 36 -1.45 14.22 -1.44
N ILE A 37 -1.47 13.51 -0.33
CA ILE A 37 -0.36 13.51 0.65
C ILE A 37 0.15 12.09 0.89
N ASN A 38 1.42 11.97 1.26
CA ASN A 38 2.04 10.72 1.73
C ASN A 38 1.96 9.55 0.73
N MET A 39 1.96 9.83 -0.58
CA MET A 39 1.80 8.81 -1.62
C MET A 39 2.97 7.81 -1.70
N GLU A 40 4.14 8.15 -1.13
CA GLU A 40 5.29 7.26 -1.02
C GLU A 40 5.10 6.07 -0.06
N PHE A 41 4.14 6.15 0.86
CA PHE A 41 3.92 5.12 1.88
C PHE A 41 2.96 4.05 1.39
N ILE A 42 3.52 2.95 0.89
CA ILE A 42 2.79 1.77 0.43
C ILE A 42 3.06 0.60 1.36
N GLN A 43 2.01 0.06 1.98
CA GLN A 43 2.13 -1.12 2.82
C GLN A 43 2.06 -2.40 1.96
N PHE A 44 3.10 -3.20 2.03
CA PHE A 44 3.09 -4.56 1.52
C PHE A 44 2.74 -5.53 2.65
N HIS A 45 1.73 -6.37 2.45
CA HIS A 45 1.47 -7.47 3.36
C HIS A 45 2.50 -8.57 3.08
N PRO A 46 3.19 -9.11 4.11
CA PRO A 46 4.30 -10.02 3.88
C PRO A 46 3.89 -11.34 3.26
N THR A 47 2.65 -11.79 3.50
CA THR A 47 2.17 -13.09 3.08
C THR A 47 0.94 -12.99 2.20
N GLY A 48 1.14 -13.08 0.88
CA GLY A 48 0.14 -13.34 -0.14
C GLY A 48 0.46 -14.65 -0.84
N MET A 49 -0.51 -15.31 -1.46
CA MET A 49 -0.28 -16.49 -2.29
C MET A 49 0.62 -16.12 -3.48
N VAL A 50 1.60 -16.94 -3.79
CA VAL A 50 2.48 -16.71 -4.96
C VAL A 50 2.20 -17.67 -6.11
N TRP A 51 1.49 -18.75 -5.83
CA TRP A 51 1.13 -19.76 -6.81
C TRP A 51 -0.29 -20.33 -6.54
N PRO A 52 -1.06 -20.71 -7.56
CA PRO A 52 -0.83 -20.52 -9.00
C PRO A 52 -0.93 -19.04 -9.44
N PRO A 53 -0.52 -18.70 -10.67
CA PRO A 53 -0.51 -17.29 -11.15
C PRO A 53 -1.88 -16.60 -11.07
N SER A 54 -2.98 -17.34 -11.25
CA SER A 54 -4.36 -16.83 -11.21
C SER A 54 -4.78 -16.28 -9.85
N VAL A 55 -4.11 -16.69 -8.77
CA VAL A 55 -4.43 -16.30 -7.38
C VAL A 55 -3.28 -15.55 -6.71
N LYS A 56 -2.26 -15.21 -7.49
CA LYS A 56 -1.09 -14.50 -6.99
C LYS A 56 -1.50 -13.16 -6.36
N GLY A 57 -1.06 -12.95 -5.12
CA GLY A 57 -1.37 -11.77 -4.33
C GLY A 57 -2.53 -11.93 -3.36
N ILE A 58 -3.38 -12.96 -3.48
CA ILE A 58 -4.46 -13.19 -2.52
C ILE A 58 -3.89 -13.35 -1.11
N LEU A 59 -4.50 -12.63 -0.17
CA LEU A 59 -4.02 -12.49 1.20
C LEU A 59 -3.97 -13.84 1.93
N VAL A 60 -2.82 -14.13 2.54
CA VAL A 60 -2.66 -15.15 3.57
C VAL A 60 -2.58 -14.46 4.91
N THR A 61 -3.59 -14.68 5.77
CA THR A 61 -3.76 -13.93 7.02
C THR A 61 -2.55 -14.07 7.96
N GLU A 62 -2.25 -12.98 8.68
CA GLU A 62 -1.25 -12.97 9.75
C GLU A 62 -1.55 -14.00 10.85
N GLY A 63 -2.82 -14.40 11.00
CA GLY A 63 -3.25 -15.42 11.94
C GLY A 63 -2.50 -16.74 11.79
N VAL A 64 -2.09 -17.13 10.57
CA VAL A 64 -1.28 -18.35 10.38
C VAL A 64 0.02 -18.28 11.16
N ARG A 65 0.72 -17.11 11.14
CA ARG A 65 1.96 -16.90 11.91
C ARG A 65 1.66 -16.71 13.39
N GLY A 66 0.52 -16.10 13.72
CA GLY A 66 0.03 -15.96 15.10
C GLY A 66 -0.28 -17.30 15.76
N ASP A 67 -0.78 -18.27 15.00
CA ASP A 67 -1.06 -19.63 15.47
C ASP A 67 0.17 -20.56 15.41
N GLY A 68 1.34 -20.05 15.10
CA GLY A 68 2.61 -20.76 15.17
C GLY A 68 3.26 -21.09 13.83
N GLY A 69 2.70 -20.66 12.72
CA GLY A 69 3.34 -20.80 11.41
C GLY A 69 4.66 -20.05 11.33
N VAL A 70 5.68 -20.66 10.73
CA VAL A 70 7.04 -20.15 10.62
C VAL A 70 7.43 -19.95 9.16
N LEU A 71 8.19 -18.90 8.89
CA LEU A 71 8.71 -18.60 7.56
C LEU A 71 10.05 -19.30 7.34
N LYS A 72 10.15 -20.03 6.22
CA LYS A 72 11.36 -20.75 5.80
C LYS A 72 11.75 -20.37 4.38
N ASN A 73 13.04 -20.24 4.12
CA ASN A 73 13.55 -20.09 2.77
C ASN A 73 13.60 -21.45 2.01
N SER A 74 14.06 -21.45 0.76
CA SER A 74 14.17 -22.66 -0.06
C SER A 74 15.15 -23.70 0.47
N GLU A 75 16.02 -23.32 1.40
CA GLU A 75 16.97 -24.22 2.10
C GLU A 75 16.35 -24.84 3.36
N GLY A 76 15.09 -24.53 3.68
CA GLY A 76 14.39 -25.02 4.87
C GLY A 76 14.75 -24.26 6.16
N ARG A 77 15.51 -23.16 6.07
CA ARG A 77 15.95 -22.37 7.21
C ARG A 77 14.89 -21.36 7.64
N ARG A 78 14.63 -21.23 8.93
CA ARG A 78 13.84 -20.14 9.53
C ARG A 78 14.69 -18.87 9.54
N PHE A 79 14.55 -18.03 8.52
CA PHE A 79 15.45 -16.91 8.24
C PHE A 79 15.14 -15.65 9.03
N MET A 80 13.96 -15.51 9.61
CA MET A 80 13.52 -14.26 10.26
C MET A 80 14.43 -13.80 11.41
N PHE A 81 15.17 -14.70 12.05
CA PHE A 81 16.14 -14.38 13.11
C PHE A 81 17.32 -13.53 12.63
N ASP A 82 17.66 -13.60 11.32
CA ASP A 82 18.76 -12.81 10.74
C ASP A 82 18.33 -11.37 10.44
N TYR A 83 17.03 -11.10 10.43
CA TYR A 83 16.43 -9.84 10.00
C TYR A 83 15.78 -9.04 11.15
N ILE A 84 16.08 -9.36 12.39
CA ILE A 84 15.56 -8.62 13.54
C ILE A 84 16.31 -7.28 13.63
N PRO A 85 15.64 -6.12 13.38
CA PRO A 85 16.28 -4.82 13.53
C PRO A 85 16.77 -4.59 14.97
N ALA A 86 17.85 -3.82 15.11
CA ALA A 86 18.47 -3.57 16.42
C ALA A 86 17.47 -3.05 17.47
N VAL A 87 16.56 -2.18 17.06
CA VAL A 87 15.52 -1.59 17.91
C VAL A 87 14.50 -2.61 18.45
N PHE A 88 14.39 -3.78 17.82
CA PHE A 88 13.46 -4.84 18.23
C PHE A 88 14.13 -6.02 18.94
N LYS A 89 15.46 -6.10 18.99
CA LYS A 89 16.18 -7.26 19.56
C LYS A 89 15.76 -7.62 20.99
N GLY A 90 15.47 -6.63 21.83
CA GLY A 90 15.00 -6.88 23.21
C GLY A 90 13.58 -7.45 23.32
N GLN A 91 12.77 -7.40 22.27
CA GLN A 91 11.35 -7.75 22.29
C GLN A 91 11.04 -9.06 21.56
N TYR A 92 11.93 -9.49 20.67
CA TYR A 92 11.75 -10.68 19.84
C TYR A 92 12.79 -11.75 20.18
N ALA A 93 12.38 -13.01 20.06
CA ALA A 93 13.22 -14.17 20.27
C ALA A 93 14.41 -14.17 19.29
N GLU A 94 15.58 -14.54 19.78
CA GLU A 94 16.80 -14.62 18.99
C GLU A 94 17.14 -16.06 18.58
N THR A 95 16.44 -17.05 19.15
CA THR A 95 16.61 -18.48 18.81
C THR A 95 15.27 -19.14 18.52
N GLU A 96 15.32 -20.26 17.77
CA GLU A 96 14.14 -21.05 17.45
C GLU A 96 13.48 -21.63 18.72
N GLU A 97 14.28 -22.08 19.67
CA GLU A 97 13.80 -22.65 20.93
C GLU A 97 13.02 -21.62 21.75
N GLU A 98 13.50 -20.39 21.83
CA GLU A 98 12.83 -19.29 22.53
C GLU A 98 11.52 -18.93 21.82
N ALA A 99 11.52 -18.80 20.49
CA ALA A 99 10.32 -18.53 19.71
C ALA A 99 9.28 -19.64 19.86
N ASP A 100 9.73 -20.91 19.93
CA ASP A 100 8.86 -22.06 20.13
C ASP A 100 8.31 -22.14 21.57
N GLN A 101 9.07 -21.63 22.55
CA GLN A 101 8.58 -21.50 23.92
C GLN A 101 7.49 -20.43 24.03
N TRP A 102 7.65 -19.28 23.33
CA TRP A 102 6.63 -18.23 23.31
C TRP A 102 5.28 -18.73 22.79
N LEU A 103 5.27 -19.63 21.80
CA LEU A 103 4.03 -20.22 21.28
C LEU A 103 3.30 -21.10 22.31
N LYS A 104 4.01 -21.68 23.26
CA LYS A 104 3.42 -22.49 24.35
C LYS A 104 2.91 -21.63 25.49
N ASP A 105 3.65 -20.58 25.80
CA ASP A 105 3.36 -19.66 26.89
C ASP A 105 3.94 -18.27 26.55
N ASN A 106 3.06 -17.36 26.16
CA ASN A 106 3.43 -16.02 25.69
C ASN A 106 4.12 -15.16 26.77
N ASP A 107 3.95 -15.50 28.04
CA ASP A 107 4.53 -14.74 29.15
C ASP A 107 5.94 -15.25 29.53
N SER A 108 6.36 -16.41 29.03
CA SER A 108 7.61 -17.08 29.41
C SER A 108 8.80 -16.83 28.49
N ALA A 109 8.59 -16.20 27.32
CA ALA A 109 9.62 -15.96 26.31
C ALA A 109 9.30 -14.74 25.45
N ARG A 110 10.30 -14.23 24.72
CA ARG A 110 10.10 -13.13 23.76
C ARG A 110 9.35 -13.63 22.51
N ARG A 111 8.60 -12.72 21.89
CA ARG A 111 7.76 -12.97 20.71
C ARG A 111 8.58 -13.51 19.54
N THR A 112 7.98 -14.43 18.75
CA THR A 112 8.62 -14.93 17.52
C THR A 112 8.88 -13.82 16.51
N PRO A 113 10.05 -13.79 15.82
CA PRO A 113 10.34 -12.79 14.79
C PRO A 113 9.49 -12.94 13.52
N ASP A 114 8.80 -14.07 13.33
CA ASP A 114 7.81 -14.23 12.27
C ASP A 114 6.62 -13.24 12.41
N LEU A 115 6.47 -12.60 13.58
CA LEU A 115 5.47 -11.58 13.91
C LEU A 115 6.06 -10.18 14.07
N LEU A 116 7.24 -9.90 13.52
CA LEU A 116 7.74 -8.54 13.34
C LEU A 116 6.73 -7.65 12.58
N PRO A 117 6.83 -6.32 12.63
CA PRO A 117 6.02 -5.42 11.80
C PRO A 117 6.00 -5.86 10.33
N ARG A 118 4.87 -5.65 9.65
CA ARG A 118 4.63 -6.18 8.28
C ARG A 118 5.68 -5.77 7.28
N ASP A 119 6.15 -4.54 7.35
CA ASP A 119 7.21 -3.99 6.52
C ASP A 119 8.55 -4.71 6.74
N GLU A 120 8.91 -5.03 7.99
CA GLU A 120 10.12 -5.80 8.31
C GLU A 120 10.06 -7.21 7.72
N VAL A 121 8.95 -7.91 7.93
CA VAL A 121 8.77 -9.26 7.39
C VAL A 121 8.76 -9.23 5.85
N ALA A 122 8.12 -8.24 5.24
CA ALA A 122 8.08 -8.10 3.78
C ALA A 122 9.48 -7.82 3.20
N ARG A 123 10.29 -6.98 3.86
CA ARG A 123 11.70 -6.73 3.49
C ARG A 123 12.56 -7.99 3.61
N ALA A 124 12.41 -8.73 4.70
CA ALA A 124 13.14 -9.98 4.93
C ALA A 124 12.84 -11.01 3.83
N ILE A 125 11.57 -11.24 3.52
CA ILE A 125 11.16 -12.13 2.44
C ILE A 125 11.73 -11.67 1.08
N ASN A 126 11.61 -10.38 0.77
CA ASN A 126 12.15 -9.82 -0.47
C ASN A 126 13.67 -10.00 -0.57
N SER A 127 14.39 -9.86 0.53
CA SER A 127 15.84 -10.06 0.61
C SER A 127 16.22 -11.53 0.37
N GLU A 128 15.48 -12.49 0.94
CA GLU A 128 15.70 -13.91 0.69
C GLU A 128 15.47 -14.26 -0.79
N VAL A 129 14.40 -13.74 -1.39
CA VAL A 129 14.11 -13.96 -2.81
C VAL A 129 15.19 -13.35 -3.71
N LYS A 130 15.61 -12.10 -3.46
CA LYS A 130 16.69 -11.44 -4.21
C LYS A 130 18.04 -12.16 -4.06
N ALA A 131 18.30 -12.77 -2.90
CA ALA A 131 19.52 -13.56 -2.65
C ALA A 131 19.48 -14.97 -3.28
N GLY A 132 18.42 -15.32 -4.03
CA GLY A 132 18.28 -16.63 -4.67
C GLY A 132 17.86 -17.77 -3.72
N ARG A 133 17.43 -17.45 -2.51
CA ARG A 133 16.93 -18.43 -1.52
C ARG A 133 15.39 -18.43 -1.45
N GLY A 134 14.73 -17.85 -2.44
CA GLY A 134 13.29 -17.91 -2.61
C GLY A 134 12.80 -19.25 -3.17
N THR A 135 11.48 -19.46 -3.13
CA THR A 135 10.83 -20.60 -3.79
C THR A 135 10.83 -20.43 -5.32
N PRO A 136 10.55 -21.50 -6.09
CA PRO A 136 10.51 -21.41 -7.55
C PRO A 136 9.54 -20.34 -8.11
N HIS A 137 8.50 -19.98 -7.34
CA HIS A 137 7.49 -19.01 -7.77
C HIS A 137 7.74 -17.59 -7.21
N GLY A 138 8.90 -17.36 -6.55
CA GLY A 138 9.34 -16.04 -6.09
C GLY A 138 8.76 -15.65 -4.73
N GLY A 139 8.60 -16.60 -3.83
CA GLY A 139 8.19 -16.41 -2.44
C GLY A 139 9.11 -17.13 -1.46
N VAL A 140 8.56 -17.45 -0.30
CA VAL A 140 9.13 -18.28 0.75
C VAL A 140 8.09 -19.30 1.22
N TYR A 141 8.50 -20.29 2.00
CA TYR A 141 7.56 -21.24 2.59
C TYR A 141 7.02 -20.72 3.92
N LEU A 142 5.73 -20.92 4.15
CA LEU A 142 5.05 -20.72 5.42
C LEU A 142 4.56 -22.07 5.93
N ASP A 143 5.21 -22.57 6.95
CA ASP A 143 4.96 -23.88 7.52
C ASP A 143 4.12 -23.79 8.79
N ILE A 144 2.90 -24.29 8.75
CA ILE A 144 2.04 -24.54 9.93
C ILE A 144 1.85 -26.04 10.17
N ALA A 145 2.03 -26.87 9.13
CA ALA A 145 1.80 -28.30 9.19
C ALA A 145 2.67 -29.03 10.23
N SER A 146 3.94 -28.62 10.31
CA SER A 146 4.86 -29.20 11.31
C SER A 146 4.70 -28.61 12.72
N ARG A 147 3.88 -27.56 12.89
CA ARG A 147 3.83 -26.77 14.12
C ARG A 147 2.69 -27.15 15.05
N ILE A 148 1.49 -27.38 14.53
CA ILE A 148 0.31 -27.75 15.31
C ILE A 148 -0.47 -28.89 14.64
N PRO A 149 -1.27 -29.66 15.42
CA PRO A 149 -2.01 -30.80 14.89
C PRO A 149 -3.04 -30.43 13.82
N THR A 150 -3.27 -31.32 12.86
CA THR A 150 -4.25 -31.20 11.76
C THR A 150 -5.61 -30.65 12.21
N GLU A 151 -6.16 -31.19 13.29
CA GLU A 151 -7.48 -30.77 13.78
C GLU A 151 -7.49 -29.34 14.31
N GLU A 152 -6.37 -28.90 14.92
CA GLU A 152 -6.23 -27.51 15.37
C GLU A 152 -6.07 -26.56 14.18
N ILE A 153 -5.34 -26.93 13.12
CA ILE A 153 -5.24 -26.13 11.89
C ILE A 153 -6.63 -25.90 11.29
N LYS A 154 -7.40 -26.96 11.09
CA LYS A 154 -8.76 -26.88 10.51
C LYS A 154 -9.71 -26.06 11.38
N LYS A 155 -9.57 -26.13 12.70
CA LYS A 155 -10.40 -25.40 13.66
C LYS A 155 -10.05 -23.91 13.72
N ARG A 156 -8.76 -23.56 13.77
CA ARG A 156 -8.30 -22.17 13.94
C ARG A 156 -8.21 -21.41 12.62
N LEU A 157 -7.86 -22.10 11.53
CA LEU A 157 -7.58 -21.53 10.22
C LEU A 157 -8.50 -22.09 9.12
N PRO A 158 -9.84 -22.24 9.34
CA PRO A 158 -10.72 -22.88 8.37
C PRO A 158 -10.72 -22.18 7.01
N SER A 159 -10.69 -20.85 7.00
CA SER A 159 -10.64 -20.06 5.75
C SER A 159 -9.36 -20.28 4.96
N MET A 160 -8.21 -20.39 5.63
CA MET A 160 -6.93 -20.64 4.96
C MET A 160 -6.86 -22.08 4.44
N TYR A 161 -7.37 -23.04 5.21
CA TYR A 161 -7.47 -24.43 4.75
C TYR A 161 -8.28 -24.54 3.45
N HIS A 162 -9.48 -23.97 3.40
CA HIS A 162 -10.30 -23.97 2.19
C HIS A 162 -9.66 -23.18 1.05
N GLN A 163 -9.09 -22.00 1.33
CA GLN A 163 -8.44 -21.17 0.33
C GLN A 163 -7.32 -21.91 -0.41
N PHE A 164 -6.42 -22.56 0.32
CA PHE A 164 -5.30 -23.26 -0.29
C PHE A 164 -5.74 -24.57 -0.97
N MET A 165 -6.69 -25.30 -0.38
CA MET A 165 -7.26 -26.49 -1.02
C MET A 165 -7.95 -26.19 -2.35
N GLU A 166 -8.79 -25.16 -2.39
CA GLU A 166 -9.60 -24.84 -3.57
C GLU A 166 -8.83 -24.09 -4.65
N LEU A 167 -7.88 -23.21 -4.26
CA LEU A 167 -7.21 -22.33 -5.19
C LEU A 167 -5.82 -22.82 -5.63
N ALA A 168 -5.16 -23.64 -4.84
CA ALA A 168 -3.79 -24.12 -5.09
C ALA A 168 -3.63 -25.64 -4.98
N GLU A 169 -4.68 -26.39 -4.61
CA GLU A 169 -4.63 -27.83 -4.34
C GLU A 169 -3.59 -28.22 -3.27
N VAL A 170 -3.35 -27.31 -2.30
CA VAL A 170 -2.40 -27.50 -1.19
C VAL A 170 -3.15 -27.80 0.10
N ASP A 171 -2.86 -28.96 0.72
CA ASP A 171 -3.36 -29.30 2.05
C ASP A 171 -2.41 -28.73 3.13
N ILE A 172 -2.72 -27.53 3.65
CA ILE A 172 -1.90 -26.84 4.65
C ILE A 172 -1.74 -27.60 5.98
N THR A 173 -2.43 -28.73 6.14
CA THR A 173 -2.23 -29.62 7.30
C THR A 173 -1.11 -30.65 7.07
N LYS A 174 -0.54 -30.69 5.87
CA LYS A 174 0.53 -31.61 5.46
C LYS A 174 1.69 -30.92 4.76
N ASP A 175 1.36 -29.90 3.95
CA ASP A 175 2.28 -29.24 3.05
C ASP A 175 2.48 -27.77 3.46
N GLU A 176 3.67 -27.22 3.16
CA GLU A 176 3.98 -25.82 3.36
C GLU A 176 3.28 -24.95 2.30
N MET A 177 2.86 -23.75 2.70
CA MET A 177 2.28 -22.76 1.80
C MET A 177 3.40 -21.93 1.14
N GLU A 178 3.35 -21.69 -0.17
CA GLU A 178 4.20 -20.68 -0.78
C GLU A 178 3.57 -19.29 -0.64
N VAL A 179 4.29 -18.38 0.00
CA VAL A 179 3.82 -17.02 0.28
C VAL A 179 4.89 -15.99 -0.07
N GLY A 180 4.44 -14.77 -0.37
CA GLY A 180 5.35 -13.65 -0.66
C GLY A 180 4.66 -12.31 -0.46
N PRO A 181 5.44 -11.21 -0.48
CA PRO A 181 4.88 -9.88 -0.29
C PRO A 181 3.88 -9.51 -1.37
N THR A 182 2.80 -8.86 -0.96
CA THR A 182 1.74 -8.36 -1.84
C THR A 182 1.40 -6.92 -1.50
N CYS A 183 1.24 -6.05 -2.51
CA CYS A 183 0.76 -4.70 -2.30
C CYS A 183 -0.63 -4.76 -1.67
N HIS A 184 -0.82 -4.08 -0.54
CA HIS A 184 -1.99 -4.30 0.30
C HIS A 184 -2.75 -3.03 0.67
N TYR A 185 -2.04 -1.93 0.98
CA TYR A 185 -2.68 -0.69 1.43
C TYR A 185 -1.81 0.53 1.12
N VAL A 186 -2.42 1.62 0.64
CA VAL A 186 -1.78 2.92 0.53
C VAL A 186 -2.14 3.78 1.75
N MET A 187 -1.14 4.30 2.48
CA MET A 187 -1.37 5.21 3.60
C MET A 187 -1.60 6.65 3.14
N GLY A 188 -1.07 6.98 1.96
CA GLY A 188 -1.33 8.24 1.29
C GLY A 188 -2.71 8.32 0.67
N GLY A 189 -3.08 9.50 0.21
CA GLY A 189 -4.36 9.76 -0.44
C GLY A 189 -4.74 11.22 -0.44
N ILE A 190 -6.01 11.49 -0.69
CA ILE A 190 -6.58 12.83 -0.74
C ILE A 190 -6.41 13.50 0.62
N GLU A 191 -5.80 14.68 0.64
CA GLU A 191 -5.67 15.50 1.84
C GLU A 191 -7.05 16.00 2.27
N VAL A 192 -7.43 15.70 3.51
CA VAL A 192 -8.73 16.05 4.06
C VAL A 192 -8.62 16.65 5.46
N ASP A 193 -9.57 17.50 5.80
CA ASP A 193 -9.79 17.96 7.16
C ASP A 193 -10.24 16.77 8.04
N PRO A 194 -9.61 16.51 9.17
CA PRO A 194 -9.86 15.32 9.99
C PRO A 194 -11.24 15.30 10.64
N ASP A 195 -11.90 16.44 10.81
CA ASP A 195 -13.20 16.53 11.48
C ASP A 195 -14.37 16.40 10.50
N THR A 196 -14.17 16.83 9.26
CA THR A 196 -15.26 16.92 8.26
C THR A 196 -15.04 16.04 7.04
N GLY A 197 -13.83 15.51 6.83
CA GLY A 197 -13.45 14.81 5.60
C GLY A 197 -13.42 15.69 4.35
N ALA A 198 -13.46 17.02 4.50
CA ALA A 198 -13.44 17.97 3.39
C ALA A 198 -12.04 18.07 2.78
N ALA A 199 -11.95 17.94 1.45
CA ALA A 199 -10.73 18.23 0.71
C ALA A 199 -10.53 19.75 0.56
N ARG A 200 -9.33 20.18 0.14
CA ARG A 200 -9.08 21.61 -0.18
C ARG A 200 -9.98 22.15 -1.28
N THR A 201 -10.46 21.30 -2.18
CA THR A 201 -11.44 21.66 -3.23
C THR A 201 -12.83 21.73 -2.63
N PRO A 202 -13.51 22.90 -2.64
CA PRO A 202 -14.82 23.06 -2.04
C PRO A 202 -15.88 22.09 -2.61
N GLY A 203 -16.62 21.43 -1.73
CA GLY A 203 -17.66 20.46 -2.10
C GLY A 203 -17.15 19.05 -2.39
N LEU A 204 -15.84 18.82 -2.26
CA LEU A 204 -15.22 17.51 -2.35
C LEU A 204 -14.88 17.00 -0.94
N PHE A 205 -15.21 15.74 -0.67
CA PHE A 205 -14.96 15.04 0.59
C PHE A 205 -14.36 13.66 0.27
N ALA A 206 -13.55 13.12 1.17
CA ALA A 206 -13.03 11.77 1.01
C ALA A 206 -12.95 11.04 2.36
N ALA A 207 -13.05 9.70 2.31
CA ALA A 207 -12.87 8.82 3.46
C ALA A 207 -12.43 7.42 3.04
N GLY A 208 -11.85 6.67 3.99
CA GLY A 208 -11.28 5.36 3.76
C GLY A 208 -9.95 5.45 3.01
N GLU A 209 -9.50 4.38 2.39
CA GLU A 209 -8.16 4.26 1.81
C GLU A 209 -7.84 5.30 0.72
N CYS A 210 -8.84 5.93 0.10
CA CYS A 210 -8.57 7.03 -0.85
C CYS A 210 -8.21 8.35 -0.18
N SER A 211 -8.37 8.49 1.15
CA SER A 211 -7.96 9.67 1.92
C SER A 211 -6.66 9.42 2.68
N GLY A 212 -5.78 10.43 2.73
CA GLY A 212 -4.46 10.33 3.37
C GLY A 212 -4.40 10.92 4.77
N GLY A 213 -3.35 10.56 5.51
CA GLY A 213 -2.97 11.19 6.77
C GLY A 213 -3.35 10.42 8.05
N MET A 214 -4.37 9.57 8.04
CA MET A 214 -4.85 8.87 9.25
C MET A 214 -3.88 7.81 9.79
N HIS A 215 -3.05 7.24 8.94
CA HIS A 215 -2.19 6.11 9.28
C HIS A 215 -0.70 6.45 9.36
N GLY A 216 -0.34 7.72 9.15
CA GLY A 216 1.07 8.14 9.11
C GLY A 216 1.87 7.36 8.04
N SER A 217 3.06 6.91 8.42
CA SER A 217 3.96 6.19 7.49
C SER A 217 3.69 4.69 7.36
N ASN A 218 2.90 4.09 8.28
CA ASN A 218 2.54 2.67 8.21
C ASN A 218 1.28 2.37 9.04
N ARG A 219 0.33 1.65 8.44
CA ARG A 219 -0.95 1.31 9.06
C ARG A 219 -0.82 0.10 9.97
N LEU A 220 -1.35 0.18 11.17
CA LEU A 220 -1.52 -0.97 12.06
C LEU A 220 -2.56 -1.94 11.50
N GLY A 221 -2.33 -3.24 11.69
CA GLY A 221 -3.24 -4.29 11.28
C GLY A 221 -4.66 -4.07 11.85
N GLY A 222 -5.68 -4.20 10.99
CA GLY A 222 -7.08 -4.01 11.38
C GLY A 222 -7.57 -2.55 11.40
N ASN A 223 -6.71 -1.55 11.58
CA ASN A 223 -7.12 -0.14 11.73
C ASN A 223 -7.82 0.46 10.51
N SER A 224 -7.69 -0.12 9.31
CA SER A 224 -8.50 0.31 8.17
C SER A 224 -10.00 0.21 8.42
N LEU A 225 -10.46 -0.81 9.17
CA LEU A 225 -11.88 -0.97 9.49
C LEU A 225 -12.37 0.11 10.45
N SER A 226 -11.57 0.50 11.44
CA SER A 226 -11.86 1.60 12.35
C SER A 226 -11.91 2.93 11.61
N ASP A 227 -10.97 3.17 10.68
CA ASP A 227 -10.93 4.32 9.81
C ASP A 227 -12.23 4.46 9.01
N LEU A 228 -12.66 3.41 8.30
CA LEU A 228 -13.88 3.41 7.49
C LEU A 228 -15.11 3.84 8.31
N LEU A 229 -15.24 3.35 9.55
CA LEU A 229 -16.38 3.67 10.42
C LEU A 229 -16.34 5.11 10.92
N VAL A 230 -15.18 5.57 11.40
CA VAL A 230 -15.04 6.89 12.04
C VAL A 230 -15.04 8.00 10.98
N PHE A 231 -14.12 7.93 10.01
CA PHE A 231 -13.94 9.00 9.04
C PHE A 231 -14.98 8.96 7.93
N GLY A 232 -15.52 7.79 7.57
CA GLY A 232 -16.67 7.68 6.68
C GLY A 232 -17.90 8.42 7.24
N ARG A 233 -18.17 8.27 8.56
CA ARG A 233 -19.22 9.03 9.24
C ARG A 233 -18.93 10.54 9.25
N ARG A 234 -17.70 10.96 9.55
CA ARG A 234 -17.30 12.38 9.56
C ARG A 234 -17.47 13.01 8.19
N ALA A 235 -16.97 12.37 7.12
CA ALA A 235 -17.11 12.84 5.76
C ALA A 235 -18.56 12.95 5.32
N GLY A 236 -19.40 11.97 5.67
CA GLY A 236 -20.84 12.01 5.39
C GLY A 236 -21.55 13.18 6.09
N LEU A 237 -21.24 13.44 7.37
CA LEU A 237 -21.79 14.58 8.11
C LEU A 237 -21.27 15.92 7.58
N GLY A 238 -19.97 16.04 7.28
CA GLY A 238 -19.38 17.24 6.68
C GLY A 238 -20.02 17.57 5.31
N ALA A 239 -20.17 16.58 4.44
CA ALA A 239 -20.84 16.73 3.16
C ALA A 239 -22.30 17.18 3.31
N ALA A 240 -23.03 16.58 4.26
CA ALA A 240 -24.42 16.97 4.54
C ALA A 240 -24.54 18.41 5.05
N GLN A 241 -23.63 18.84 5.93
CA GLN A 241 -23.56 20.23 6.43
C GLN A 241 -23.24 21.20 5.28
N TYR A 242 -22.26 20.86 4.44
CA TYR A 242 -21.91 21.67 3.27
C TYR A 242 -23.11 21.84 2.33
N VAL A 243 -23.82 20.77 1.97
CA VAL A 243 -24.97 20.83 1.07
C VAL A 243 -26.10 21.68 1.65
N LYS A 244 -26.35 21.59 2.97
CA LYS A 244 -27.38 22.43 3.65
C LYS A 244 -27.05 23.91 3.63
N ALA A 245 -25.78 24.27 3.56
CA ALA A 245 -25.31 25.65 3.52
C ALA A 245 -25.28 26.26 2.12
N LEU A 246 -25.46 25.44 1.07
CA LEU A 246 -25.46 25.92 -0.30
C LEU A 246 -26.72 26.76 -0.61
N PRO A 247 -26.57 27.93 -1.25
CA PRO A 247 -27.72 28.78 -1.60
C PRO A 247 -28.60 28.16 -2.71
N ALA A 248 -28.00 27.31 -3.55
CA ALA A 248 -28.68 26.58 -4.62
C ALA A 248 -27.92 25.31 -4.99
N ARG A 249 -28.59 24.40 -5.69
CA ARG A 249 -27.94 23.20 -6.25
C ARG A 249 -26.95 23.62 -7.35
N PRO A 250 -25.67 23.19 -7.28
CA PRO A 250 -24.72 23.42 -8.36
C PRO A 250 -25.21 22.84 -9.68
N ALA A 251 -25.07 23.60 -10.77
CA ALA A 251 -25.37 23.14 -12.12
C ALA A 251 -24.08 22.64 -12.80
N VAL A 252 -24.24 21.61 -13.62
CA VAL A 252 -23.18 21.13 -14.52
C VAL A 252 -23.59 21.57 -15.94
N SER A 253 -22.64 22.15 -16.70
CA SER A 253 -22.91 22.59 -18.06
C SER A 253 -23.04 21.39 -19.01
N ASP A 254 -23.88 21.54 -20.06
CA ASP A 254 -24.03 20.51 -21.11
C ASP A 254 -22.71 20.26 -21.83
N GLU A 255 -21.85 21.27 -21.96
CA GLU A 255 -20.52 21.16 -22.55
C GLU A 255 -19.58 20.25 -21.69
N ALA A 256 -19.60 20.41 -20.37
CA ALA A 256 -18.84 19.56 -19.47
C ALA A 256 -19.31 18.10 -19.52
N LEU A 257 -20.64 17.88 -19.60
CA LEU A 257 -21.19 16.53 -19.75
C LEU A 257 -20.79 15.90 -21.09
N ALA A 258 -20.86 16.67 -22.19
CA ALA A 258 -20.49 16.20 -23.53
C ALA A 258 -18.98 15.89 -23.61
N THR A 259 -18.15 16.69 -22.95
CA THR A 259 -16.68 16.46 -22.88
C THR A 259 -16.38 15.18 -22.13
N ALA A 260 -16.92 15.00 -20.92
CA ALA A 260 -16.73 13.78 -20.14
C ALA A 260 -17.20 12.52 -20.89
N ALA A 261 -18.33 12.61 -21.62
CA ALA A 261 -18.83 11.51 -22.43
C ALA A 261 -17.87 11.16 -23.58
N ARG A 262 -17.33 12.18 -24.28
CA ARG A 262 -16.33 11.96 -25.35
C ARG A 262 -15.07 11.29 -24.80
N GLU A 263 -14.51 11.82 -23.71
CA GLU A 263 -13.31 11.26 -23.08
C GLU A 263 -13.51 9.81 -22.63
N ALA A 264 -14.67 9.49 -22.07
CA ALA A 264 -14.99 8.12 -21.65
C ALA A 264 -15.10 7.15 -22.85
N LEU A 265 -15.55 7.61 -24.01
CA LEU A 265 -15.79 6.79 -25.19
C LEU A 265 -14.62 6.80 -26.19
N GLU A 266 -13.64 7.68 -26.02
CA GLU A 266 -12.43 7.79 -26.87
C GLU A 266 -11.73 6.44 -27.14
N PRO A 267 -11.62 5.51 -26.17
CA PRO A 267 -10.97 4.21 -26.44
C PRO A 267 -11.66 3.35 -27.50
N PHE A 268 -12.89 3.66 -27.89
CA PHE A 268 -13.57 2.97 -29.00
C PHE A 268 -13.29 3.57 -30.37
N ASP A 269 -12.59 4.71 -30.43
CA ASP A 269 -12.19 5.31 -31.69
C ASP A 269 -10.93 4.61 -32.22
N GLU A 270 -10.75 4.63 -33.57
CA GLU A 270 -9.55 4.08 -34.19
C GLU A 270 -8.38 5.07 -34.05
N HIS A 271 -7.28 4.60 -33.49
CA HIS A 271 -6.04 5.38 -33.36
C HIS A 271 -4.92 4.79 -34.20
N PRO A 272 -4.10 5.62 -34.88
CA PRO A 272 -2.87 5.15 -35.52
C PRO A 272 -1.90 4.56 -34.50
N GLY A 273 -1.45 3.34 -34.72
CA GLY A 273 -0.55 2.66 -33.76
C GLY A 273 -1.27 2.17 -32.52
N ALA A 274 -2.49 1.64 -32.70
CA ALA A 274 -3.35 1.14 -31.63
C ALA A 274 -2.62 0.33 -30.57
N GLU A 275 -2.81 0.71 -29.30
CA GLU A 275 -2.24 0.08 -28.12
C GLU A 275 -3.31 -0.74 -27.38
N ASN A 276 -2.92 -1.90 -26.88
CA ASN A 276 -3.81 -2.76 -26.12
C ASN A 276 -3.73 -2.38 -24.62
N PRO A 277 -4.85 -2.08 -23.93
CA PRO A 277 -4.84 -1.67 -22.53
C PRO A 277 -4.24 -2.73 -21.59
N TYR A 278 -4.39 -4.02 -21.90
CA TYR A 278 -3.80 -5.09 -21.08
C TYR A 278 -2.27 -5.13 -21.19
N THR A 279 -1.73 -4.82 -22.35
CA THR A 279 -0.26 -4.72 -22.55
C THR A 279 0.29 -3.57 -21.73
N LEU A 280 -0.30 -2.37 -21.85
CA LEU A 280 0.15 -1.20 -21.10
C LEU A 280 0.02 -1.43 -19.58
N HIS A 281 -1.08 -2.04 -19.13
CA HIS A 281 -1.29 -2.38 -17.73
C HIS A 281 -0.21 -3.34 -17.20
N THR A 282 0.12 -4.38 -17.98
CA THR A 282 1.18 -5.33 -17.61
C THR A 282 2.53 -4.63 -17.48
N GLU A 283 2.87 -3.72 -18.41
CA GLU A 283 4.12 -2.94 -18.37
C GLU A 283 4.14 -1.98 -17.17
N LEU A 284 3.02 -1.30 -16.87
CA LEU A 284 2.88 -0.46 -15.68
C LEU A 284 3.12 -1.28 -14.40
N GLN A 285 2.41 -2.38 -14.26
CA GLN A 285 2.50 -3.25 -13.09
C GLN A 285 3.92 -3.78 -12.88
N GLN A 286 4.59 -4.20 -13.96
CA GLN A 286 5.97 -4.68 -13.89
C GLN A 286 6.90 -3.55 -13.43
N SER A 287 6.79 -2.36 -14.05
CA SER A 287 7.60 -1.19 -13.69
C SER A 287 7.42 -0.79 -12.21
N MET A 288 6.18 -0.68 -11.74
CA MET A 288 5.91 -0.31 -10.34
C MET A 288 6.39 -1.38 -9.36
N ASN A 289 6.23 -2.67 -9.69
CA ASN A 289 6.68 -3.75 -8.84
C ASN A 289 8.20 -3.83 -8.72
N ASP A 290 8.92 -3.65 -9.82
CA ASP A 290 10.38 -3.84 -9.87
C ASP A 290 11.16 -2.60 -9.45
N LEU A 291 10.65 -1.39 -9.77
CA LEU A 291 11.38 -0.14 -9.63
C LEU A 291 10.87 0.76 -8.49
N VAL A 292 9.61 0.57 -8.05
CA VAL A 292 8.97 1.35 -6.97
C VAL A 292 8.34 0.42 -5.92
N GLY A 293 8.89 -0.78 -5.80
CA GLY A 293 8.40 -1.83 -4.90
C GLY A 293 8.76 -1.60 -3.42
N ILE A 294 9.06 -2.69 -2.71
CA ILE A 294 9.30 -2.69 -1.26
C ILE A 294 10.58 -1.96 -0.90
N ILE A 295 11.67 -2.22 -1.62
CA ILE A 295 12.99 -1.60 -1.42
C ILE A 295 13.31 -0.85 -2.71
N ARG A 296 13.64 0.42 -2.58
CA ARG A 296 13.78 1.39 -3.67
C ARG A 296 15.16 2.04 -3.66
N THR A 297 15.67 2.40 -4.82
CA THR A 297 16.84 3.26 -4.98
C THR A 297 16.49 4.45 -5.87
N LYS A 298 17.26 5.54 -5.77
CA LYS A 298 17.10 6.71 -6.65
C LYS A 298 17.10 6.31 -8.13
N ALA A 299 18.07 5.47 -8.52
CA ALA A 299 18.24 5.07 -9.92
C ALA A 299 17.03 4.29 -10.46
N GLU A 300 16.48 3.36 -9.64
CA GLU A 300 15.28 2.59 -10.00
C GLU A 300 14.06 3.51 -10.13
N ILE A 301 13.86 4.44 -9.18
CA ILE A 301 12.72 5.36 -9.22
C ILE A 301 12.82 6.30 -10.44
N GLU A 302 14.01 6.83 -10.76
CA GLU A 302 14.22 7.66 -11.94
C GLU A 302 13.91 6.88 -13.23
N GLN A 303 14.30 5.61 -13.30
CA GLN A 303 13.95 4.73 -14.41
C GLN A 303 12.44 4.49 -14.50
N ALA A 304 11.75 4.31 -13.36
CA ALA A 304 10.30 4.17 -13.32
C ALA A 304 9.60 5.43 -13.86
N LEU A 305 10.06 6.62 -13.49
CA LEU A 305 9.49 7.89 -13.98
C LEU A 305 9.62 8.04 -15.49
N LEU A 306 10.77 7.64 -16.08
CA LEU A 306 10.94 7.61 -17.52
C LEU A 306 9.96 6.64 -18.20
N LYS A 307 9.75 5.46 -17.59
CA LYS A 307 8.78 4.48 -18.10
C LYS A 307 7.34 4.95 -17.96
N LEU A 308 6.99 5.60 -16.87
CA LEU A 308 5.67 6.20 -16.68
C LEU A 308 5.38 7.29 -17.72
N ASP A 309 6.36 8.16 -18.04
CA ASP A 309 6.23 9.16 -19.10
C ASP A 309 6.04 8.52 -20.50
N GLU A 310 6.75 7.44 -20.78
CA GLU A 310 6.53 6.65 -22.01
C GLU A 310 5.09 6.09 -22.06
N LEU A 311 4.64 5.46 -20.98
CA LEU A 311 3.30 4.86 -20.92
C LEU A 311 2.19 5.90 -21.00
N LYS A 312 2.36 7.09 -20.39
CA LYS A 312 1.42 8.22 -20.53
C LYS A 312 1.26 8.65 -22.00
N ARG A 313 2.34 8.75 -22.74
CA ARG A 313 2.28 9.07 -24.19
C ARG A 313 1.58 7.99 -25.00
N ARG A 314 1.84 6.71 -24.70
CA ARG A 314 1.24 5.58 -25.41
C ARG A 314 -0.25 5.39 -25.06
N MET A 315 -0.66 5.76 -23.85
CA MET A 315 -2.06 5.66 -23.40
C MET A 315 -3.06 6.33 -24.34
N HIS A 316 -2.69 7.42 -24.98
CA HIS A 316 -3.55 8.13 -25.96
C HIS A 316 -3.84 7.32 -27.22
N ASN A 317 -3.11 6.25 -27.47
CA ASN A 317 -3.34 5.35 -28.58
C ASN A 317 -4.11 4.08 -28.20
N ILE A 318 -4.62 4.00 -26.96
CA ILE A 318 -5.39 2.84 -26.54
C ILE A 318 -6.64 2.72 -27.39
N THR A 319 -6.81 1.54 -28.00
CA THR A 319 -8.02 1.17 -28.72
C THR A 319 -8.59 -0.12 -28.15
N VAL A 320 -9.91 -0.16 -27.97
CA VAL A 320 -10.61 -1.33 -27.46
C VAL A 320 -11.54 -1.90 -28.52
N GLU A 321 -11.54 -3.21 -28.64
CA GLU A 321 -12.42 -3.95 -29.54
C GLU A 321 -13.71 -4.35 -28.83
N GLY A 322 -14.75 -4.64 -29.61
CA GLY A 322 -16.00 -5.20 -29.12
C GLY A 322 -17.09 -4.16 -28.83
N HIS A 323 -18.05 -4.56 -28.02
CA HIS A 323 -19.23 -3.75 -27.73
C HIS A 323 -19.00 -2.81 -26.54
N ARG A 324 -19.79 -1.72 -26.48
CA ARG A 324 -19.78 -0.77 -25.34
C ARG A 324 -20.41 -1.32 -24.05
N GLN A 325 -21.06 -2.50 -24.11
CA GLN A 325 -21.65 -3.15 -22.94
C GLN A 325 -20.74 -4.29 -22.46
N PHE A 326 -20.54 -4.37 -21.15
CA PHE A 326 -19.75 -5.44 -20.50
C PHE A 326 -18.34 -5.61 -21.10
N ASN A 327 -17.67 -4.49 -21.40
CA ASN A 327 -16.35 -4.50 -22.01
C ASN A 327 -15.24 -4.24 -20.98
N PRO A 328 -14.55 -5.28 -20.46
CA PRO A 328 -13.49 -5.11 -19.48
C PRO A 328 -12.27 -4.38 -20.04
N GLY A 329 -12.01 -4.45 -21.35
CA GLY A 329 -10.96 -3.68 -22.01
C GLY A 329 -11.21 -2.17 -21.95
N TRP A 330 -12.49 -1.75 -22.12
CA TRP A 330 -12.87 -0.36 -21.97
C TRP A 330 -12.70 0.13 -20.53
N HIS A 331 -13.16 -0.64 -19.55
CA HIS A 331 -12.94 -0.29 -18.14
C HIS A 331 -11.45 -0.10 -17.88
N LEU A 332 -10.62 -1.07 -18.29
CA LEU A 332 -9.18 -0.97 -18.09
C LEU A 332 -8.53 0.22 -18.82
N ALA A 333 -9.03 0.58 -20.02
CA ALA A 333 -8.55 1.76 -20.76
C ALA A 333 -8.81 3.07 -19.98
N VAL A 334 -9.98 3.20 -19.35
CA VAL A 334 -10.30 4.34 -18.48
C VAL A 334 -9.46 4.33 -17.21
N ASP A 335 -9.32 3.16 -16.58
CA ASP A 335 -8.56 2.98 -15.34
C ASP A 335 -7.06 3.25 -15.53
N MET A 336 -6.50 2.94 -16.73
CA MET A 336 -5.11 3.22 -17.05
C MET A 336 -4.73 4.69 -16.88
N ARG A 337 -5.61 5.62 -17.22
CA ARG A 337 -5.42 7.07 -17.03
C ARG A 337 -5.21 7.41 -15.56
N ASN A 338 -5.97 6.77 -14.68
CA ASN A 338 -5.93 6.97 -13.25
C ASN A 338 -4.71 6.29 -12.63
N MET A 339 -4.46 5.02 -12.99
CA MET A 339 -3.30 4.28 -12.51
C MET A 339 -1.97 4.94 -12.87
N LEU A 340 -1.82 5.48 -14.08
CA LEU A 340 -0.60 6.18 -14.49
C LEU A 340 -0.37 7.45 -13.67
N LEU A 341 -1.44 8.24 -13.43
CA LEU A 341 -1.35 9.46 -12.65
C LEU A 341 -0.99 9.20 -11.19
N VAL A 342 -1.65 8.23 -10.55
CA VAL A 342 -1.33 7.90 -9.14
C VAL A 342 0.02 7.22 -8.99
N SER A 343 0.46 6.43 -9.98
CA SER A 343 1.80 5.83 -9.99
C SER A 343 2.91 6.89 -10.08
N GLU A 344 2.70 7.95 -10.85
CA GLU A 344 3.62 9.08 -10.87
C GLU A 344 3.66 9.80 -9.51
N CYS A 345 2.51 10.00 -8.84
CA CYS A 345 2.49 10.55 -7.49
C CYS A 345 3.34 9.73 -6.52
N VAL A 346 3.19 8.39 -6.57
CA VAL A 346 3.99 7.47 -5.73
C VAL A 346 5.48 7.58 -6.04
N ALA A 347 5.86 7.53 -7.31
CA ALA A 347 7.26 7.57 -7.73
C ALA A 347 7.92 8.92 -7.41
N GLN A 348 7.26 10.03 -7.71
CA GLN A 348 7.77 11.38 -7.41
C GLN A 348 7.92 11.62 -5.89
N ALA A 349 6.93 11.22 -5.09
CA ALA A 349 7.00 11.34 -3.64
C ALA A 349 8.11 10.41 -3.07
N ALA A 350 8.23 9.18 -3.56
CA ALA A 350 9.29 8.26 -3.16
C ALA A 350 10.70 8.75 -3.53
N LEU A 351 10.85 9.44 -4.67
CA LEU A 351 12.11 10.05 -5.06
C LEU A 351 12.47 11.23 -4.15
N ALA A 352 11.48 12.05 -3.80
CA ALA A 352 11.68 13.24 -3.00
C ALA A 352 12.07 12.93 -1.54
N ARG A 353 11.51 11.86 -0.93
CA ARG A 353 11.83 11.48 0.45
C ARG A 353 13.16 10.73 0.52
N THR A 354 14.15 11.33 1.18
CA THR A 354 15.52 10.80 1.31
C THR A 354 15.79 10.21 2.70
N GLU A 355 14.90 9.33 3.14
CA GLU A 355 15.00 8.53 4.36
C GLU A 355 14.30 7.18 4.16
N SER A 356 14.39 6.27 5.14
CA SER A 356 13.54 5.08 5.25
C SER A 356 12.64 5.19 6.48
N ARG A 357 11.31 5.03 6.29
CA ARG A 357 10.32 5.14 7.39
C ARG A 357 9.04 4.36 7.04
N GLY A 358 8.61 3.47 7.90
CA GLY A 358 7.36 2.71 7.75
C GLY A 358 7.26 2.00 6.39
N GLY A 359 6.22 2.28 5.62
CA GLY A 359 6.00 1.71 4.28
C GLY A 359 6.88 2.26 3.17
N HIS A 360 7.86 3.11 3.46
CA HIS A 360 8.81 3.66 2.50
C HIS A 360 10.24 3.26 2.87
N THR A 361 10.89 2.47 2.03
CA THR A 361 12.27 2.01 2.24
C THR A 361 13.17 2.40 1.07
N ARG A 362 14.24 3.10 1.37
CA ARG A 362 15.28 3.54 0.44
C ARG A 362 16.60 2.86 0.78
N ASP A 363 17.12 2.01 -0.11
CA ASP A 363 18.40 1.32 0.12
C ASP A 363 19.59 2.29 0.10
N ASP A 364 19.46 3.39 -0.63
CA ASP A 364 20.41 4.49 -0.69
C ASP A 364 20.26 5.50 0.48
N PHE A 365 19.20 5.40 1.29
CA PHE A 365 18.94 6.18 2.51
C PHE A 365 18.28 5.28 3.57
N PRO A 366 19.01 4.30 4.14
CA PRO A 366 18.41 3.23 4.95
C PRO A 366 17.88 3.69 6.32
N GLU A 367 18.34 4.83 6.82
CA GLU A 367 18.01 5.32 8.15
C GLU A 367 16.85 6.32 8.11
N MET A 368 16.19 6.48 9.26
CA MET A 368 15.24 7.58 9.49
C MET A 368 16.00 8.89 9.65
N ASP A 369 15.43 9.99 9.16
CA ASP A 369 15.96 11.32 9.34
C ASP A 369 14.95 12.21 10.09
N ALA A 370 15.45 12.89 11.15
CA ALA A 370 14.65 13.78 12.00
C ALA A 370 14.00 14.93 11.23
N ASP A 371 14.65 15.43 10.19
CA ASP A 371 14.15 16.57 9.40
C ASP A 371 12.90 16.16 8.56
N TRP A 372 12.72 14.85 8.31
CA TRP A 372 11.55 14.32 7.61
C TRP A 372 10.36 14.01 8.53
N ARG A 373 10.53 13.99 9.86
CA ARG A 373 9.47 13.57 10.80
C ARG A 373 8.17 14.36 10.63
N ASN A 374 8.28 15.67 10.58
CA ASN A 374 7.13 16.58 10.48
C ASN A 374 6.96 17.12 9.06
N THR A 375 7.35 16.32 8.05
CA THR A 375 7.28 16.72 6.64
C THR A 375 6.32 15.79 5.89
N LEU A 376 5.25 16.39 5.35
CA LEU A 376 4.38 15.75 4.37
C LEU A 376 4.89 16.06 2.96
N LEU A 377 4.82 15.07 2.09
CA LEU A 377 4.99 15.29 0.66
C LEU A 377 3.61 15.45 0.01
N VAL A 378 3.40 16.63 -0.57
CA VAL A 378 2.12 17.04 -1.16
C VAL A 378 2.21 17.00 -2.67
N CYS A 379 1.44 16.12 -3.29
CA CYS A 379 1.31 16.00 -4.74
C CYS A 379 0.20 16.92 -5.25
N ARG A 380 0.48 17.64 -6.35
CA ARG A 380 -0.46 18.50 -7.05
C ARG A 380 -0.45 18.22 -8.54
N ALA A 381 -1.59 18.41 -9.19
CA ALA A 381 -1.64 18.44 -10.64
C ALA A 381 -0.88 19.69 -11.13
N GLY A 382 0.07 19.46 -12.05
CA GLY A 382 0.78 20.48 -12.79
C GLY A 382 0.13 20.78 -14.13
N GLY A 383 0.90 21.42 -15.02
CA GLY A 383 0.48 21.65 -16.41
C GLY A 383 0.62 20.40 -17.27
N GLY A 384 0.27 20.52 -18.56
CA GLY A 384 0.37 19.44 -19.53
C GLY A 384 -0.99 18.87 -19.91
N ASP A 385 -1.07 17.55 -20.06
CA ASP A 385 -2.29 16.84 -20.43
C ASP A 385 -3.38 16.97 -19.36
N PRO A 386 -4.62 17.36 -19.70
CA PRO A 386 -5.69 17.49 -18.72
C PRO A 386 -6.15 16.15 -18.11
N ILE A 387 -5.95 15.04 -18.81
CA ILE A 387 -6.37 13.70 -18.38
C ILE A 387 -5.30 13.09 -17.46
N VAL A 388 -4.03 13.20 -17.83
CA VAL A 388 -2.88 12.74 -17.06
C VAL A 388 -1.87 13.87 -16.86
N PRO A 389 -2.22 14.90 -16.09
CA PRO A 389 -1.35 16.05 -15.88
C PRO A 389 -0.01 15.61 -15.27
N ASN A 390 1.02 16.41 -15.48
CA ASN A 390 2.27 16.23 -14.76
C ASN A 390 2.05 16.41 -13.26
N VAL A 391 2.78 15.66 -12.44
CA VAL A 391 2.72 15.77 -10.99
C VAL A 391 3.85 16.66 -10.48
N THR A 392 3.53 17.54 -9.55
CA THR A 392 4.52 18.28 -8.77
C THR A 392 4.44 17.85 -7.32
N VAL A 393 5.60 17.63 -6.68
CA VAL A 393 5.69 17.25 -5.27
C VAL A 393 6.41 18.33 -4.50
N THR A 394 5.80 18.80 -3.41
CA THR A 394 6.38 19.80 -2.53
C THR A 394 6.34 19.36 -1.08
N PRO A 395 7.42 19.57 -0.29
CA PRO A 395 7.38 19.35 1.14
C PRO A 395 6.53 20.43 1.81
N GLU A 396 5.64 20.00 2.72
CA GLU A 396 4.89 20.89 3.61
C GLU A 396 5.09 20.43 5.06
N HIS A 397 5.07 21.40 5.98
CA HIS A 397 5.24 21.09 7.40
C HIS A 397 3.96 20.53 8.00
N GLN A 398 4.08 19.38 8.66
CA GLN A 398 3.00 18.80 9.46
C GLN A 398 3.04 19.36 10.88
N VAL A 399 1.87 19.57 11.48
CA VAL A 399 1.76 19.94 12.90
C VAL A 399 2.39 18.84 13.75
N ALA A 400 3.28 19.23 14.65
CA ALA A 400 3.91 18.30 15.58
C ALA A 400 2.85 17.65 16.51
N MET A 401 3.12 16.43 16.96
CA MET A 401 2.26 15.76 17.93
C MET A 401 2.16 16.61 19.21
N PRO A 402 0.95 16.91 19.70
CA PRO A 402 0.78 17.65 20.97
C PRO A 402 1.47 16.93 22.13
N PRO A 403 2.13 17.65 23.05
CA PRO A 403 2.84 17.05 24.18
C PRO A 403 2.00 16.11 25.05
N GLU A 404 0.72 16.42 25.23
CA GLU A 404 -0.22 15.58 25.96
C GLU A 404 -0.51 14.22 25.29
N LEU A 405 -0.47 14.14 23.96
CA LEU A 405 -0.57 12.88 23.24
C LEU A 405 0.78 12.13 23.27
N GLN A 406 1.89 12.84 23.17
CA GLN A 406 3.22 12.28 23.26
C GLN A 406 3.47 11.62 24.61
N ALA A 407 2.97 12.24 25.71
CA ALA A 407 3.04 11.68 27.06
C ALA A 407 2.23 10.38 27.27
N CYS A 408 1.37 10.00 26.32
CA CYS A 408 0.65 8.73 26.37
C CYS A 408 1.49 7.52 25.91
N PHE A 409 2.65 7.75 25.30
CA PHE A 409 3.54 6.68 24.84
C PHE A 409 4.60 6.37 25.88
N GLU A 410 4.92 5.09 26.06
CA GLU A 410 6.07 4.66 26.85
C GLU A 410 7.38 5.03 26.11
N LEU A 411 8.42 5.35 26.88
CA LEU A 411 9.73 5.72 26.31
C LEU A 411 10.26 4.65 25.36
N SER A 412 10.16 3.39 25.72
CA SER A 412 10.57 2.24 24.91
C SER A 412 9.84 2.15 23.54
N GLU A 413 8.65 2.75 23.43
CA GLU A 413 7.92 2.85 22.16
C GLU A 413 8.42 4.07 21.35
N LEU A 414 8.70 5.19 22.00
CA LEU A 414 9.24 6.38 21.34
C LEU A 414 10.64 6.13 20.77
N GLU A 415 11.51 5.45 21.50
CA GLU A 415 12.88 5.10 21.09
C GLU A 415 12.92 4.31 19.75
N LYS A 416 11.89 3.53 19.43
CA LYS A 416 11.81 2.79 18.16
C LYS A 416 11.63 3.67 16.94
N TYR A 417 11.02 4.84 17.10
CA TYR A 417 10.59 5.69 16.00
C TYR A 417 11.23 7.07 16.01
N TYR A 418 12.05 7.39 16.99
CA TYR A 418 12.81 8.63 17.09
C TYR A 418 14.29 8.37 16.82
N THR A 419 14.92 9.30 16.11
CA THR A 419 16.37 9.26 15.90
C THR A 419 17.11 9.68 17.17
N ASP A 420 18.38 9.28 17.32
CA ASP A 420 19.22 9.71 18.46
C ASP A 420 19.26 11.22 18.61
N ARG A 421 19.24 11.96 17.49
CA ARG A 421 19.19 13.44 17.48
C ARG A 421 17.92 13.98 18.13
N GLU A 422 16.76 13.36 17.84
CA GLU A 422 15.48 13.75 18.43
C GLU A 422 15.42 13.38 19.90
N LEU A 423 15.84 12.17 20.27
CA LEU A 423 15.90 11.73 21.66
C LEU A 423 16.80 12.64 22.51
N ALA A 424 17.92 13.10 21.95
CA ALA A 424 18.82 14.06 22.63
C ALA A 424 18.19 15.44 22.90
N THR A 425 17.16 15.85 22.14
CA THR A 425 16.42 17.10 22.39
C THR A 425 15.34 16.98 23.46
N HIS A 426 15.04 15.74 23.90
CA HIS A 426 14.03 15.42 24.92
C HIS A 426 14.67 14.68 26.10
N PRO A 427 15.49 15.35 26.92
CA PRO A 427 16.22 14.71 28.03
C PRO A 427 15.29 14.07 29.08
N GLU A 428 14.02 14.47 29.15
CA GLU A 428 12.98 13.85 29.96
C GLU A 428 12.65 12.41 29.53
N TRP A 429 12.99 12.02 28.29
CA TRP A 429 12.83 10.65 27.78
C TRP A 429 14.06 9.77 28.04
N SER A 430 15.14 10.34 28.52
CA SER A 430 16.41 9.63 28.77
C SER A 430 16.53 9.07 30.19
N LYS A 431 15.43 8.86 30.92
CA LYS A 431 15.45 8.44 32.34
C LYS A 431 14.88 7.05 32.55
#